data_6c470147a77fa1a12bda838c5336ab2d
#
_entry.id   6c470147a77fa1a12bda838c5336ab2d
#
_cell.length_a   1.000
_cell.length_b   1.000
_cell.length_c   1.000
_cell.angle_alpha   90.00
_cell.angle_beta   90.00
_cell.angle_gamma   90.00
#
_symmetry.space_group_name_H-M   'P 1'
#
loop_
_entity.id
_entity.type
_entity.pdbx_description
1 polymer ?
#
loop_
_entity_poly.entity_id
_entity_poly.type
_entity_poly.pdbx_seq_one_letter_code
_entity_poly.pdbx_strand_id
1 'polypeptide(L)' 'MKIIWTPQAQQDRTAIWDYLIERDSAAALRIDQLFSDAVAKLADFPMLGHVGTVAGTRELTPHRNYRIVYEVAR' A
#
# COMPACT_ATOMS: atom_id res chain seq x y z
N MET A 1 17.16 4.53 0.27
CA MET A 1 16.11 4.47 1.30
C MET A 1 15.27 3.22 1.10
N LYS A 2 14.76 2.67 2.15
CA LYS A 2 13.96 1.45 2.12
C LYS A 2 12.54 1.76 2.56
N ILE A 3 11.55 1.25 1.83
CA ILE A 3 10.15 1.37 2.19
C ILE A 3 9.79 0.18 3.09
N ILE A 4 9.20 0.49 4.24
CA ILE A 4 8.76 -0.51 5.20
C ILE A 4 7.24 -0.45 5.31
N TRP A 5 6.59 -1.57 5.02
CA TRP A 5 5.17 -1.74 5.29
C TRP A 5 4.94 -1.89 6.78
N THR A 6 3.97 -1.16 7.32
CA THR A 6 3.56 -1.43 8.70
C THR A 6 2.90 -2.80 8.77
N PRO A 7 2.97 -3.51 9.93
CA PRO A 7 2.28 -4.80 10.08
C PRO A 7 0.79 -4.70 9.76
N GLN A 8 0.14 -3.61 10.17
CA GLN A 8 -1.27 -3.38 9.88
C GLN A 8 -1.53 -3.27 8.37
N ALA A 9 -0.67 -2.55 7.65
CA ALA A 9 -0.80 -2.42 6.20
C ALA A 9 -0.66 -3.77 5.49
N GLN A 10 0.23 -4.62 5.94
CA GLN A 10 0.39 -5.97 5.40
C GLN A 10 -0.84 -6.84 5.66
N GLN A 11 -1.39 -6.79 6.87
CA GLN A 11 -2.61 -7.51 7.21
C GLN A 11 -3.79 -7.01 6.37
N ASP A 12 -3.93 -5.71 6.21
CA ASP A 12 -5.00 -5.12 5.42
C ASP A 12 -4.90 -5.53 3.95
N ARG A 13 -3.70 -5.56 3.38
CA ARG A 13 -3.49 -6.01 2.00
C ARG A 13 -3.91 -7.47 1.81
N THR A 14 -3.53 -8.33 2.75
CA THR A 14 -3.91 -9.74 2.74
C THR A 14 -5.43 -9.89 2.86
N ALA A 15 -6.07 -9.14 3.76
CA ALA A 15 -7.51 -9.19 3.96
C ALA A 15 -8.27 -8.72 2.69
N ILE A 16 -7.78 -7.70 2.01
CA ILE A 16 -8.36 -7.22 0.75
C ILE A 16 -8.26 -8.31 -0.33
N TRP A 17 -7.10 -8.95 -0.45
CA TRP A 17 -6.90 -10.05 -1.40
C TRP A 17 -7.86 -11.21 -1.12
N ASP A 18 -7.91 -11.67 0.13
CA ASP A 18 -8.76 -12.80 0.54
C ASP A 18 -10.24 -12.50 0.27
N TYR A 19 -10.66 -11.27 0.52
CA TYR A 19 -12.04 -10.83 0.27
C TYR A 19 -12.35 -10.82 -1.24
N LEU A 20 -11.47 -10.26 -2.06
CA LEU A 20 -11.72 -10.05 -3.49
C LEU A 20 -11.55 -11.33 -4.29
N ILE A 21 -10.58 -12.19 -3.94
CA ILE A 21 -10.25 -13.37 -4.76
C ILE A 21 -11.43 -14.32 -4.91
N GLU A 22 -12.27 -14.41 -3.90
CA GLU A 22 -13.45 -15.25 -3.92
C GLU A 22 -14.62 -14.63 -4.67
N ARG A 23 -14.70 -13.28 -4.70
CA ARG A 23 -15.83 -12.54 -5.27
C ARG A 23 -15.60 -12.08 -6.68
N ASP A 24 -14.39 -11.62 -6.96
CA ASP A 24 -13.99 -11.11 -8.27
C ASP A 24 -12.48 -11.24 -8.38
N SER A 25 -12.02 -12.35 -8.93
CA SER A 25 -10.59 -12.63 -9.06
C SER A 25 -9.87 -11.63 -9.96
N ALA A 26 -10.54 -11.09 -10.98
CA ALA A 26 -9.96 -10.04 -11.82
C ALA A 26 -9.75 -8.74 -11.05
N ALA A 27 -10.70 -8.38 -10.18
CA ALA A 27 -10.54 -7.21 -9.32
C ALA A 27 -9.41 -7.43 -8.30
N ALA A 28 -9.28 -8.63 -7.73
CA ALA A 28 -8.18 -8.95 -6.82
C ALA A 28 -6.83 -8.73 -7.47
N LEU A 29 -6.66 -9.22 -8.69
CA LEU A 29 -5.41 -9.06 -9.44
C LEU A 29 -5.13 -7.59 -9.76
N ARG A 30 -6.15 -6.83 -10.18
CA ARG A 30 -5.99 -5.40 -10.50
C ARG A 30 -5.58 -4.58 -9.27
N ILE A 31 -6.23 -4.81 -8.14
CA ILE A 31 -5.94 -4.08 -6.90
C ILE A 31 -4.56 -4.46 -6.37
N ASP A 32 -4.21 -5.75 -6.40
CA ASP A 32 -2.89 -6.19 -5.95
C ASP A 32 -1.78 -5.60 -6.83
N GLN A 33 -1.97 -5.57 -8.14
CA GLN A 33 -1.02 -4.95 -9.07
C GLN A 33 -0.89 -3.45 -8.82
N LEU A 34 -1.99 -2.77 -8.51
CA LEU A 34 -1.98 -1.37 -8.16
C LEU A 34 -1.13 -1.09 -6.93
N PHE A 35 -1.23 -1.94 -5.91
CA PHE A 35 -0.38 -1.85 -4.72
C PHE A 35 1.09 -2.10 -5.04
N SER A 36 1.39 -3.12 -5.84
CA SER A 36 2.76 -3.44 -6.25
C SER A 36 3.40 -2.29 -7.03
N ASP A 37 2.66 -1.70 -7.96
CA ASP A 37 3.13 -0.56 -8.75
C ASP A 37 3.38 0.66 -7.86
N ALA A 38 2.51 0.90 -6.89
CA ALA A 38 2.67 2.00 -5.93
C ALA A 38 3.92 1.81 -5.07
N VAL A 39 4.17 0.60 -4.59
CA VAL A 39 5.37 0.29 -3.80
C VAL A 39 6.64 0.48 -4.64
N ALA A 40 6.61 0.07 -5.91
CA ALA A 40 7.74 0.27 -6.82
C ALA A 40 8.04 1.77 -7.00
N LYS A 41 7.01 2.60 -7.16
CA LYS A 41 7.19 4.07 -7.23
C LYS A 41 7.78 4.63 -5.95
N LEU A 42 7.36 4.14 -4.80
CA LEU A 42 7.87 4.60 -3.50
C LEU A 42 9.34 4.23 -3.30
N ALA A 43 9.81 3.14 -3.91
CA ALA A 43 11.24 2.79 -3.86
C ALA A 43 12.10 3.86 -4.55
N ASP A 44 11.60 4.45 -5.64
CA ASP A 44 12.28 5.52 -6.36
C ASP A 44 11.97 6.91 -5.77
N PHE A 45 10.77 7.11 -5.26
CA PHE A 45 10.28 8.39 -4.75
C PHE A 45 9.65 8.21 -3.36
N PRO A 46 10.47 8.00 -2.30
CA PRO A 46 9.93 7.68 -0.97
C PRO A 46 9.07 8.77 -0.35
N MET A 47 9.23 10.00 -0.80
CA MET A 47 8.44 11.16 -0.30
C MET A 47 7.19 11.44 -1.14
N LEU A 48 6.82 10.54 -2.04
CA LEU A 48 5.65 10.71 -2.90
C LEU A 48 4.34 10.79 -2.10
N GLY A 49 4.22 9.99 -1.04
CA GLY A 49 3.08 10.06 -0.13
C GLY A 49 3.14 11.28 0.78
N HIS A 50 1.98 11.70 1.27
CA HIS A 50 1.91 12.78 2.26
C HIS A 50 2.20 12.27 3.67
N VAL A 51 2.50 13.19 4.59
CA VAL A 51 2.75 12.85 6.00
C VAL A 51 1.49 12.20 6.60
N GLY A 52 1.67 11.06 7.23
CA GLY A 52 0.58 10.31 7.84
C GLY A 52 0.12 10.89 9.18
N THR A 53 -1.03 10.41 9.65
CA THR A 53 -1.57 10.80 10.97
C THR A 53 -0.77 10.20 12.12
N VAL A 54 -0.15 9.04 11.89
CA VAL A 54 0.74 8.41 12.88
C VAL A 54 2.15 8.95 12.67
N ALA A 55 2.81 9.35 13.76
CA ALA A 55 4.16 9.88 13.69
C ALA A 55 5.12 8.90 13.01
N GLY A 56 5.98 9.41 12.13
CA GLY A 56 6.95 8.61 11.40
C GLY A 56 6.41 7.89 10.17
N THR A 57 5.13 8.00 9.87
CA THR A 57 4.52 7.36 8.70
C THR A 57 4.20 8.35 7.60
N ARG A 58 4.06 7.82 6.39
CA ARG A 58 3.54 8.54 5.23
C ARG A 58 2.41 7.71 4.61
N GLU A 59 1.56 8.34 3.84
CA GLU A 59 0.39 7.71 3.23
C GLU A 59 0.33 8.01 1.75
N LEU A 60 0.04 6.98 0.97
CA LEU A 60 -0.21 7.10 -0.46
C LEU A 60 -1.57 6.46 -0.76
N THR A 61 -2.38 7.13 -1.57
CA THR A 61 -3.70 6.64 -1.95
C THR A 61 -3.68 6.25 -3.43
N PRO A 62 -3.31 4.99 -3.76
CA PRO A 62 -3.26 4.53 -5.15
C PRO A 62 -4.65 4.31 -5.75
N HIS A 63 -5.67 4.20 -4.90
CA HIS A 63 -7.05 4.02 -5.28
C HIS A 63 -7.93 4.76 -4.26
N ARG A 64 -9.05 5.32 -4.70
CA ARG A 64 -9.94 6.13 -3.84
C ARG A 64 -10.44 5.39 -2.59
N ASN A 65 -10.48 4.05 -2.64
CA ASN A 65 -10.98 3.23 -1.53
C ASN A 65 -9.85 2.62 -0.69
N TYR A 66 -8.58 2.77 -1.11
CA TYR A 66 -7.45 2.10 -0.47
C TYR A 66 -6.30 3.06 -0.27
N ARG A 67 -5.70 2.98 0.90
CA ARG A 67 -4.58 3.81 1.31
C ARG A 67 -3.43 2.93 1.79
N ILE A 68 -2.22 3.27 1.37
CA ILE A 68 -1.01 2.60 1.84
C ILE A 68 -0.37 3.47 2.91
N VAL A 69 -0.17 2.91 4.09
CA VAL A 69 0.59 3.54 5.18
C VAL A 69 1.95 2.87 5.23
N TYR A 70 3.02 3.66 5.14
CA TYR A 70 4.37 3.13 5.08
C TYR A 70 5.35 3.99 5.88
N GLU A 71 6.50 3.40 6.19
CA GLU A 71 7.64 4.10 6.78
C GLU A 71 8.80 4.09 5.81
N VAL A 72 9.65 5.11 5.90
CA VAL A 72 10.88 5.19 5.11
C VAL A 72 12.06 4.96 6.03
N ALA A 73 12.80 3.88 5.80
CA ALA A 73 14.04 3.59 6.51
C ALA A 73 15.24 4.09 5.72
N ARG A 74 16.21 4.58 6.44
CA ARG A 74 17.47 5.03 5.86
C ARG A 74 18.49 3.91 5.75
#